data_faa319908e69e85287f5029b9dd07cb1
#
_entry.id   faa319908e69e85287f5029b9dd07cb1
#
_cell.length_a   1.000
_cell.length_b   1.000
_cell.length_c   1.000
_cell.angle_alpha   90.00
_cell.angle_beta   90.00
_cell.angle_gamma   90.00
#
_symmetry.space_group_name_H-M   'P 1'
#
loop_
_entity.id
_entity.type
_entity.pdbx_description
1 polymer ?
#
loop_
_entity_poly.entity_id
_entity_poly.type
_entity_poly.pdbx_seq_one_letter_code
_entity_poly.pdbx_strand_id
1 'polypeptide(L)'
;MARISVERAHGLGKQAAREKADQLAQKLASQYGLEPQWAGDTLNLKRSGVKGAVHVGESSIRIDVELGLLMSAMGGTIKSEIEKALDKALA
;
A
#
# COMPACT_ATOMS: atom_id res chain seq x y z
N MET A 1 -6.83 12.56 12.32
CA MET A 1 -6.70 11.45 11.35
C MET A 1 -6.03 11.93 10.08
N ALA A 2 -5.09 11.18 9.56
CA ALA A 2 -4.42 11.49 8.31
C ALA A 2 -4.71 10.40 7.28
N ARG A 3 -4.86 10.81 6.03
CA ARG A 3 -5.08 9.90 4.92
C ARG A 3 -4.01 10.11 3.86
N ILE A 4 -3.43 9.01 3.40
CA ILE A 4 -2.41 9.01 2.36
C ILE A 4 -2.95 8.26 1.17
N SER A 5 -2.81 8.84 -0.03
CA SER A 5 -3.22 8.18 -1.26
C SER A 5 -2.08 8.32 -2.27
N VAL A 6 -1.62 7.20 -2.80
CA VAL A 6 -0.54 7.16 -3.79
C VAL A 6 -0.99 6.25 -4.93
N GLU A 7 -0.87 6.75 -6.16
CA GLU A 7 -1.23 5.98 -7.35
C GLU A 7 -0.08 6.01 -8.36
N ARG A 8 0.16 4.88 -8.99
CA ARG A 8 1.18 4.76 -10.04
C ARG A 8 0.65 3.92 -11.19
N ALA A 9 0.92 4.37 -12.41
CA ALA A 9 0.62 3.59 -13.61
C ALA A 9 1.66 2.47 -13.77
N HIS A 10 1.23 1.37 -14.38
CA HIS A 10 2.12 0.25 -14.73
C HIS A 10 1.71 -0.36 -16.06
N GLY A 11 2.63 -1.03 -16.70
CA GLY A 11 2.38 -1.77 -17.93
C GLY A 11 2.52 -3.27 -17.78
N LEU A 12 2.32 -3.79 -16.55
CA LEU A 12 2.61 -5.19 -16.21
C LEU A 12 1.44 -6.14 -16.45
N GLY A 13 0.22 -5.61 -16.55
CA GLY A 13 -0.99 -6.41 -16.50
C GLY A 13 -1.39 -6.71 -15.06
N LYS A 14 -2.66 -7.09 -14.88
CA LYS A 14 -3.24 -7.23 -13.55
C LYS A 14 -2.55 -8.30 -12.70
N GLN A 15 -2.26 -9.46 -13.27
CA GLN A 15 -1.68 -10.57 -12.50
C GLN A 15 -0.26 -10.24 -12.01
N ALA A 16 0.58 -9.72 -12.88
CA ALA A 16 1.93 -9.31 -12.47
C ALA A 16 1.88 -8.17 -11.46
N ALA A 17 0.94 -7.23 -11.65
CA ALA A 17 0.74 -6.14 -10.71
C ALA A 17 0.28 -6.66 -9.34
N ARG A 18 -0.57 -7.69 -9.29
CA ARG A 18 -0.97 -8.32 -8.02
C ARG A 18 0.23 -8.95 -7.31
N GLU A 19 1.11 -9.61 -8.05
CA GLU A 19 2.32 -10.18 -7.46
C GLU A 19 3.22 -9.11 -6.87
N LYS A 20 3.40 -7.99 -7.57
CA LYS A 20 4.17 -6.86 -7.07
C LYS A 20 3.52 -6.23 -5.85
N ALA A 21 2.20 -6.07 -5.87
CA ALA A 21 1.45 -5.54 -4.74
C ALA A 21 1.57 -6.45 -3.52
N ASP A 22 1.53 -7.77 -3.72
CA ASP A 22 1.68 -8.73 -2.63
C ASP A 22 3.07 -8.62 -1.99
N GLN A 23 4.12 -8.54 -2.80
CA GLN A 23 5.48 -8.36 -2.31
C GLN A 23 5.63 -7.06 -1.52
N LEU A 24 5.07 -5.97 -2.05
CA LEU A 24 5.09 -4.67 -1.39
C LEU A 24 4.34 -4.74 -0.06
N ALA A 25 3.17 -5.35 -0.05
CA ALA A 25 2.36 -5.48 1.15
C ALA A 25 3.02 -6.34 2.22
N GLN A 26 3.70 -7.43 1.81
CA GLN A 26 4.47 -8.26 2.73
C GLN A 26 5.56 -7.46 3.43
N LYS A 27 6.25 -6.62 2.67
CA LYS A 27 7.29 -5.75 3.21
C LYS A 27 6.73 -4.74 4.20
N LEU A 28 5.63 -4.07 3.83
CA LEU A 28 4.98 -3.11 4.72
C LEU A 28 4.39 -3.80 5.95
N ALA A 29 3.82 -4.99 5.78
CA ALA A 29 3.28 -5.77 6.88
C ALA A 29 4.38 -6.12 7.89
N SER A 30 5.53 -6.56 7.41
CA SER A 30 6.67 -6.88 8.27
C SER A 30 7.22 -5.64 8.97
N GLN A 31 7.34 -4.54 8.25
CA GLN A 31 7.93 -3.30 8.75
C GLN A 31 7.04 -2.61 9.80
N TYR A 32 5.73 -2.62 9.60
CA TYR A 32 4.79 -1.90 10.45
C TYR A 32 3.87 -2.81 11.27
N GLY A 33 4.04 -4.12 11.19
CA GLY A 33 3.21 -5.07 11.93
C GLY A 33 1.77 -5.14 11.44
N LEU A 34 1.57 -4.99 10.14
CA LEU A 34 0.23 -5.03 9.53
C LEU A 34 -0.16 -6.45 9.17
N GLU A 35 -1.48 -6.72 9.12
CA GLU A 35 -2.01 -8.00 8.66
C GLU A 35 -2.56 -7.85 7.24
N PRO A 36 -1.95 -8.51 6.23
CA PRO A 36 -2.44 -8.44 4.86
C PRO A 36 -3.57 -9.44 4.62
N GLN A 37 -4.59 -9.04 3.86
CA GLN A 37 -5.69 -9.90 3.47
C GLN A 37 -6.25 -9.47 2.12
N TRP A 38 -6.25 -10.38 1.17
CA TRP A 38 -6.84 -10.13 -0.14
C TRP A 38 -8.37 -10.20 -0.10
N ALA A 39 -9.00 -9.27 -0.80
CA ALA A 39 -10.44 -9.24 -1.04
C ALA A 39 -10.63 -8.86 -2.51
N GLY A 40 -10.78 -9.83 -3.40
CA GLY A 40 -10.79 -9.59 -4.83
C GLY A 40 -9.45 -9.06 -5.31
N ASP A 41 -9.44 -7.91 -5.96
CA ASP A 41 -8.21 -7.25 -6.44
C ASP A 41 -7.70 -6.18 -5.47
N THR A 42 -8.20 -6.19 -4.24
CA THR A 42 -7.80 -5.23 -3.21
C THR A 42 -7.12 -5.99 -2.08
N LEU A 43 -5.94 -5.56 -1.70
CA LEU A 43 -5.22 -6.10 -0.56
C LEU A 43 -5.39 -5.16 0.62
N ASN A 44 -6.07 -5.63 1.65
CA ASN A 44 -6.29 -4.87 2.87
C ASN A 44 -5.19 -5.13 3.87
N LEU A 45 -4.72 -4.05 4.51
CA LEU A 45 -3.68 -4.10 5.53
C LEU A 45 -4.21 -3.42 6.78
N LYS A 46 -4.18 -4.15 7.91
CA LYS A 46 -4.76 -3.64 9.16
C LYS A 46 -3.82 -3.81 10.33
N ARG A 47 -3.85 -2.83 11.21
CA ARG A 47 -3.37 -2.93 12.59
C ARG A 47 -4.08 -1.84 13.41
N SER A 48 -3.91 -1.87 14.73
CA SER A 48 -4.47 -0.84 15.59
C SER A 48 -3.92 0.54 15.19
N GLY A 49 -4.80 1.46 14.85
CA GLY A 49 -4.43 2.82 14.45
C GLY A 49 -4.03 3.00 13.00
N VAL A 50 -4.03 1.92 12.20
CA VAL A 50 -3.66 2.00 10.77
C VAL A 50 -4.57 1.11 9.94
N LYS A 51 -5.12 1.66 8.87
CA LYS A 51 -5.86 0.90 7.86
C LYS A 51 -5.29 1.24 6.50
N GLY A 52 -4.93 0.23 5.73
CA GLY A 52 -4.42 0.42 4.38
C GLY A 52 -5.13 -0.47 3.39
N ALA A 53 -5.14 -0.05 2.14
CA ALA A 53 -5.68 -0.84 1.04
C ALA A 53 -4.83 -0.60 -0.20
N VAL A 54 -4.49 -1.68 -0.89
CA VAL A 54 -3.78 -1.63 -2.16
C VAL A 54 -4.75 -2.12 -3.23
N HIS A 55 -5.17 -1.20 -4.09
CA HIS A 55 -6.10 -1.49 -5.18
C HIS A 55 -5.31 -1.79 -6.45
N VAL A 56 -5.44 -3.01 -6.96
CA VAL A 56 -4.70 -3.45 -8.14
C VAL A 56 -5.61 -3.37 -9.36
N GLY A 57 -5.25 -2.52 -10.32
CA GLY A 57 -5.91 -2.43 -11.60
C GLY A 57 -5.05 -2.99 -12.72
N GLU A 58 -5.59 -3.02 -13.93
CA GLU A 58 -4.86 -3.51 -15.09
C GLU A 58 -3.73 -2.58 -15.52
N SER A 59 -3.90 -1.28 -15.29
CA SER A 59 -2.94 -0.27 -15.73
C SER A 59 -2.42 0.63 -14.62
N SER A 60 -2.89 0.44 -13.38
CA SER A 60 -2.44 1.25 -12.24
C SER A 60 -2.57 0.50 -10.93
N ILE A 61 -1.81 0.94 -9.94
CA ILE A 61 -1.91 0.49 -8.55
C ILE A 61 -2.15 1.74 -7.71
N ARG A 62 -3.12 1.68 -6.82
CA ARG A 62 -3.42 2.76 -5.89
C ARG A 62 -3.34 2.25 -4.46
N ILE A 63 -2.62 2.98 -3.62
CA ILE A 63 -2.48 2.67 -2.20
C ILE A 63 -3.15 3.78 -1.40
N ASP A 64 -4.12 3.40 -0.57
CA ASP A 64 -4.77 4.31 0.37
C ASP A 64 -4.45 3.86 1.79
N VAL A 65 -4.02 4.79 2.63
CA VAL A 65 -3.69 4.52 4.03
C VAL A 65 -4.39 5.54 4.91
N GLU A 66 -5.04 5.05 5.95
CA GLU A 66 -5.67 5.87 6.98
C GLU A 66 -4.90 5.71 8.28
N LEU A 67 -4.46 6.82 8.86
CA LEU A 67 -3.70 6.84 10.10
C LEU A 67 -4.54 7.42 11.23
N GLY A 68 -4.55 6.74 12.37
CA GLY A 68 -5.16 7.26 13.59
C GLY A 68 -4.34 8.42 14.16
N LEU A 69 -4.85 9.02 15.25
CA LEU A 69 -4.24 10.22 15.85
C LEU A 69 -2.76 10.01 16.21
N LEU A 70 -2.42 8.86 16.75
CA LEU A 70 -1.04 8.58 17.19
C LEU A 70 -0.06 8.49 16.03
N MET A 71 -0.54 8.05 14.86
CA MET A 71 0.31 7.83 13.69
C MET A 71 0.29 8.98 12.70
N SER A 72 -0.61 9.93 12.86
CA SER A 72 -0.79 11.00 11.87
C SER A 72 0.43 11.92 11.79
N ALA A 73 1.20 12.06 12.84
CA ALA A 73 2.44 12.84 12.84
C ALA A 73 3.50 12.23 11.91
N MET A 74 3.41 10.93 11.62
CA MET A 74 4.34 10.23 10.74
C MET A 74 3.85 10.14 9.29
N GLY A 75 2.75 10.79 8.97
CA GLY A 75 2.12 10.69 7.66
C GLY A 75 3.06 11.01 6.49
N GLY A 76 3.86 12.06 6.60
CA GLY A 76 4.82 12.43 5.57
C GLY A 76 5.90 11.39 5.34
N THR A 77 6.43 10.82 6.41
CA THR A 77 7.44 9.76 6.34
C THR A 77 6.87 8.50 5.73
N ILE A 78 5.67 8.10 6.17
CA ILE A 78 5.00 6.91 5.66
C ILE A 78 4.68 7.07 4.18
N LYS A 79 4.18 8.23 3.77
CA LYS A 79 3.90 8.50 2.36
C LYS A 79 5.16 8.38 1.51
N SER A 80 6.25 8.96 1.95
CA SER A 80 7.53 8.90 1.24
C SER A 80 8.02 7.46 1.08
N GLU A 81 7.91 6.65 2.11
CA GLU A 81 8.31 5.25 2.05
C GLU A 81 7.42 4.42 1.12
N ILE A 82 6.12 4.68 1.14
CA ILE A 82 5.18 4.02 0.24
C ILE A 82 5.51 4.38 -1.21
N GLU A 83 5.75 5.64 -1.50
CA GLU A 83 6.11 6.08 -2.84
C GLU A 83 7.39 5.42 -3.33
N LYS A 84 8.42 5.39 -2.50
CA LYS A 84 9.70 4.75 -2.84
C LYS A 84 9.54 3.25 -3.06
N ALA A 85 8.81 2.58 -2.19
CA ALA A 85 8.60 1.14 -2.29
C ALA A 85 7.80 0.79 -3.54
N LEU A 86 6.76 1.58 -3.84
CA LEU A 86 5.94 1.36 -5.02
C LEU A 86 6.73 1.62 -6.31
N ASP A 87 7.48 2.70 -6.38
CA ASP A 87 8.32 3.02 -7.54
C ASP A 87 9.36 1.91 -7.77
N LYS A 88 9.96 1.39 -6.71
CA LYS A 88 10.91 0.31 -6.79
C LYS A 88 10.25 -0.99 -7.27
N ALA A 89 9.07 -1.30 -6.77
CA ALA A 89 8.35 -2.51 -7.16
C ALA A 89 7.92 -2.49 -8.63
N LEU A 90 7.62 -1.30 -9.18
CA LEU A 90 7.17 -1.13 -10.55
C LEU A 90 8.31 -0.80 -11.53
N ALA A 91 9.52 -0.65 -11.04
CA ALA A 91 10.68 -0.34 -11.88
C ALA A 91 11.08 -1.51 -12.78
#